data_c70be2248c806f81a19c7f7364bbf840
#
_entry.id   c70be2248c806f81a19c7f7364bbf840
#
_cell.length_a   1.000
_cell.length_b   1.000
_cell.length_c   1.000
_cell.angle_alpha   90.00
_cell.angle_beta   90.00
_cell.angle_gamma   90.00
#
_symmetry.space_group_name_H-M   'P 1'
#
loop_
_entity.id
_entity.type
_entity.pdbx_description
1 polymer ?
#
loop_
_entity_poly.entity_id
_entity_poly.type
_entity_poly.pdbx_seq_one_letter_code
_entity_poly.pdbx_strand_id
1 'polypeptide(L)'
;LTRLTTKLVSDSAVLPAKDLEHLREAALDEEELARLVLKLADDIVAAPKLANEDLDINIVRALLYMERRDPRIDQRIRQYLNGRQLTPLAHQAVAALDPNTGEDRAFEIITSLGKLIWTVEKSALVFAIDQVEDLRFFDDAEERFQKAVRDLIQIANRLTNAIVIISCLDD
;
A
#
# COMPACT_ATOMS: atom_id res chain seq x y z
N LEU A 1 -3.77 8.55 2.68
CA LEU A 1 -2.42 8.20 2.23
C LEU A 1 -1.46 9.39 2.34
N THR A 2 -1.78 10.59 1.85
CA THR A 2 -0.90 11.79 1.92
C THR A 2 -0.40 12.08 3.33
N ARG A 3 -1.26 11.96 4.36
CA ARG A 3 -0.84 12.12 5.75
C ARG A 3 0.18 11.07 6.18
N LEU A 4 -0.04 9.81 5.78
CA LEU A 4 0.86 8.70 6.08
C LEU A 4 2.24 8.96 5.45
N THR A 5 2.27 9.38 4.18
CA THR A 5 3.52 9.72 3.48
C THR A 5 4.27 10.85 4.17
N THR A 6 3.56 11.95 4.47
CA THR A 6 4.16 13.10 5.15
C THR A 6 4.76 12.69 6.49
N LYS A 7 4.08 11.82 7.24
CA LYS A 7 4.54 11.37 8.54
C LYS A 7 5.70 10.37 8.43
N LEU A 8 5.63 9.44 7.47
CA LEU A 8 6.72 8.51 7.16
C LEU A 8 8.02 9.27 6.90
N VAL A 9 7.93 10.33 6.11
CA VAL A 9 9.07 11.18 5.77
C VAL A 9 9.56 12.00 6.96
N SER A 10 8.65 12.61 7.74
CA SER A 10 9.04 13.39 8.92
C SER A 10 9.64 12.53 10.04
N ASP A 11 9.09 11.34 10.25
CA ASP A 11 9.52 10.44 11.33
C ASP A 11 10.81 9.68 10.99
N SER A 12 11.10 9.44 9.72
CA SER A 12 12.36 8.84 9.29
C SER A 12 13.56 9.73 9.62
N ALA A 13 13.35 11.04 9.71
CA ALA A 13 14.40 12.06 9.89
C ALA A 13 15.57 11.96 8.87
N VAL A 14 15.38 11.12 7.84
CA VAL A 14 16.40 10.73 6.86
C VAL A 14 16.28 11.55 5.59
N LEU A 15 15.06 11.97 5.23
CA LEU A 15 14.87 12.72 4.00
C LEU A 15 15.02 14.22 4.26
N PRO A 16 15.99 14.88 3.61
CA PRO A 16 16.04 16.33 3.56
C PRO A 16 14.74 16.86 2.92
N ALA A 17 14.17 17.91 3.49
CA ALA A 17 13.01 18.60 2.88
C ALA A 17 13.23 18.91 1.39
N LYS A 18 14.46 19.17 1.01
CA LYS A 18 14.94 19.37 -0.36
C LYS A 18 14.64 18.20 -1.30
N ASP A 19 14.79 16.96 -0.86
CA ASP A 19 14.56 15.78 -1.72
C ASP A 19 13.07 15.55 -1.95
N LEU A 20 12.21 15.93 -0.99
CA LEU A 20 10.76 15.93 -1.19
C LEU A 20 10.28 17.04 -2.13
N GLU A 21 10.89 18.21 -2.04
CA GLU A 21 10.63 19.30 -2.99
C GLU A 21 11.03 18.85 -4.39
N HIS A 22 12.16 18.19 -4.53
CA HIS A 22 12.63 17.67 -5.81
C HIS A 22 11.65 16.64 -6.42
N LEU A 23 11.06 15.74 -5.61
CA LEU A 23 10.00 14.84 -6.09
C LEU A 23 8.81 15.57 -6.72
N ARG A 24 8.53 16.79 -6.28
CA ARG A 24 7.40 17.61 -6.75
C ARG A 24 7.72 18.45 -7.99
N GLU A 25 8.98 18.53 -8.39
CA GLU A 25 9.40 19.31 -9.55
C GLU A 25 8.87 18.73 -10.86
N ALA A 26 8.09 19.52 -11.59
CA ALA A 26 7.47 19.10 -12.85
C ALA A 26 8.49 18.76 -13.96
N ALA A 27 9.75 19.22 -13.82
CA ALA A 27 10.80 19.02 -14.80
C ALA A 27 11.44 17.62 -14.82
N LEU A 28 11.20 16.78 -13.77
CA LEU A 28 11.74 15.42 -13.75
C LEU A 28 11.09 14.55 -14.83
N ASP A 29 11.90 13.88 -15.63
CA ASP A 29 11.44 12.84 -16.52
C ASP A 29 11.11 11.53 -15.75
N GLU A 30 10.51 10.55 -16.43
CA GLU A 30 10.08 9.29 -15.81
C GLU A 30 11.25 8.48 -15.24
N GLU A 31 12.42 8.51 -15.89
CA GLU A 31 13.61 7.77 -15.46
C GLU A 31 14.28 8.42 -14.24
N GLU A 32 14.40 9.74 -14.25
CA GLU A 32 14.93 10.52 -13.13
C GLU A 32 14.03 10.37 -11.89
N LEU A 33 12.71 10.44 -12.09
CA LEU A 33 11.73 10.24 -11.03
C LEU A 33 11.85 8.84 -10.44
N ALA A 34 11.96 7.79 -11.28
CA ALA A 34 12.11 6.43 -10.80
C ALA A 34 13.40 6.24 -9.99
N ARG A 35 14.52 6.78 -10.46
CA ARG A 35 15.81 6.73 -9.73
C ARG A 35 15.72 7.44 -8.37
N LEU A 36 15.07 8.60 -8.34
CA LEU A 36 14.88 9.34 -7.10
C LEU A 36 14.00 8.57 -6.11
N VAL A 37 12.88 7.99 -6.58
CA VAL A 37 11.99 7.17 -5.75
C VAL A 37 12.70 5.95 -5.19
N LEU A 38 13.50 5.23 -6.01
CA LEU A 38 14.31 4.10 -5.55
C LEU A 38 15.24 4.50 -4.41
N LYS A 39 16.06 5.55 -4.64
CA LYS A 39 17.01 6.05 -3.65
C LYS A 39 16.30 6.43 -2.34
N LEU A 40 15.23 7.22 -2.43
CA LEU A 40 14.52 7.70 -1.23
C LEU A 40 13.84 6.57 -0.47
N ALA A 41 13.31 5.56 -1.17
CA ALA A 41 12.72 4.39 -0.52
C ALA A 41 13.76 3.59 0.24
N ASP A 42 14.95 3.37 -0.35
CA ASP A 42 16.06 2.68 0.29
C ASP A 42 16.54 3.44 1.55
N ASP A 43 16.69 4.76 1.45
CA ASP A 43 17.06 5.62 2.58
C ASP A 43 16.02 5.57 3.72
N ILE A 44 14.71 5.55 3.38
CA ILE A 44 13.63 5.44 4.37
C ILE A 44 13.68 4.09 5.09
N VAL A 45 13.76 2.99 4.33
CA VAL A 45 13.73 1.63 4.92
C VAL A 45 14.99 1.38 5.77
N ALA A 46 16.13 1.94 5.37
CA ALA A 46 17.38 1.86 6.14
C ALA A 46 17.39 2.74 7.40
N ALA A 47 16.41 3.62 7.59
CA ALA A 47 16.36 4.51 8.74
C ALA A 47 16.32 3.72 10.07
N PRO A 48 17.06 4.10 11.11
CA PRO A 48 17.16 3.33 12.36
C PRO A 48 15.83 2.98 13.03
N LYS A 49 14.81 3.83 12.86
CA LYS A 49 13.45 3.60 13.38
C LYS A 49 12.67 2.57 12.60
N LEU A 50 13.04 2.33 11.35
CA LEU A 50 12.28 1.50 10.41
C LEU A 50 13.06 0.24 9.99
N ALA A 51 14.38 0.21 10.21
CA ALA A 51 15.27 -0.85 9.74
C ALA A 51 14.94 -2.25 10.30
N ASN A 52 14.25 -2.32 11.45
CA ASN A 52 13.82 -3.58 12.05
C ASN A 52 12.37 -3.94 11.73
N GLU A 53 11.68 -3.09 10.97
CA GLU A 53 10.31 -3.32 10.56
C GLU A 53 10.31 -4.02 9.19
N ASP A 54 9.56 -5.09 9.07
CA ASP A 54 9.38 -5.82 7.81
C ASP A 54 8.41 -5.03 6.90
N LEU A 55 8.91 -3.94 6.31
CA LEU A 55 8.15 -3.07 5.44
C LEU A 55 8.32 -3.48 3.98
N ASP A 56 7.21 -3.58 3.25
CA ASP A 56 7.25 -3.74 1.80
C ASP A 56 7.74 -2.45 1.14
N ILE A 57 8.94 -2.49 0.59
CA ILE A 57 9.58 -1.35 -0.07
C ILE A 57 8.75 -0.80 -1.23
N ASN A 58 7.96 -1.64 -1.91
CA ASN A 58 7.09 -1.19 -3.00
C ASN A 58 5.94 -0.32 -2.50
N ILE A 59 5.47 -0.54 -1.27
CA ILE A 59 4.48 0.34 -0.65
C ILE A 59 5.11 1.70 -0.34
N VAL A 60 6.34 1.72 0.16
CA VAL A 60 7.08 2.97 0.39
C VAL A 60 7.29 3.73 -0.93
N ARG A 61 7.73 3.05 -2.00
CA ARG A 61 7.88 3.62 -3.34
C ARG A 61 6.56 4.17 -3.89
N ALA A 62 5.46 3.42 -3.74
CA ALA A 62 4.13 3.86 -4.16
C ALA A 62 3.71 5.16 -3.44
N LEU A 63 3.95 5.25 -2.14
CA LEU A 63 3.66 6.47 -1.37
C LEU A 63 4.53 7.65 -1.82
N LEU A 64 5.80 7.45 -2.12
CA LEU A 64 6.68 8.49 -2.66
C LEU A 64 6.21 9.00 -4.02
N TYR A 65 5.76 8.11 -4.92
CA TYR A 65 5.14 8.51 -6.18
C TYR A 65 3.91 9.39 -5.97
N MET A 66 3.08 9.14 -4.95
CA MET A 66 1.93 9.97 -4.64
C MET A 66 2.31 11.39 -4.18
N GLU A 67 3.52 11.58 -3.61
CA GLU A 67 4.02 12.92 -3.26
C GLU A 67 4.32 13.79 -4.49
N ARG A 68 4.48 13.18 -5.67
CA ARG A 68 4.58 13.90 -6.94
C ARG A 68 3.35 14.77 -7.22
N ARG A 69 2.17 14.37 -6.74
CA ARG A 69 0.89 15.04 -6.95
C ARG A 69 0.51 15.18 -8.43
N ASP A 70 1.01 14.28 -9.28
CA ASP A 70 0.61 14.16 -10.67
C ASP A 70 -0.62 13.24 -10.76
N PRO A 71 -1.78 13.72 -11.25
CA PRO A 71 -3.00 12.91 -11.32
C PRO A 71 -2.84 11.63 -12.15
N ARG A 72 -1.95 11.60 -13.15
CA ARG A 72 -1.70 10.43 -14.00
C ARG A 72 -0.94 9.36 -13.22
N ILE A 73 0.06 9.77 -12.45
CA ILE A 73 0.81 8.88 -11.57
C ILE A 73 -0.10 8.38 -10.45
N ASP A 74 -0.85 9.26 -9.80
CA ASP A 74 -1.80 8.91 -8.74
C ASP A 74 -2.79 7.83 -9.18
N GLN A 75 -3.35 7.94 -10.40
CA GLN A 75 -4.25 6.94 -10.93
C GLN A 75 -3.58 5.57 -11.07
N ARG A 76 -2.34 5.52 -11.56
CA ARG A 76 -1.56 4.27 -11.71
C ARG A 76 -1.23 3.66 -10.34
N ILE A 77 -0.82 4.49 -9.39
CA ILE A 77 -0.55 4.04 -8.02
C ILE A 77 -1.81 3.48 -7.35
N ARG A 78 -2.96 4.11 -7.52
CA ARG A 78 -4.23 3.56 -7.02
C ARG A 78 -4.58 2.20 -7.64
N GLN A 79 -4.36 2.02 -8.95
CA GLN A 79 -4.52 0.72 -9.60
C GLN A 79 -3.57 -0.32 -9.01
N TYR A 80 -2.30 0.05 -8.83
CA TYR A 80 -1.28 -0.79 -8.22
C TYR A 80 -1.66 -1.21 -6.79
N LEU A 81 -2.04 -0.26 -5.94
CA LEU A 81 -2.43 -0.52 -4.54
C LEU A 81 -3.75 -1.31 -4.42
N ASN A 82 -4.58 -1.35 -5.48
CA ASN A 82 -5.73 -2.24 -5.57
C ASN A 82 -5.36 -3.67 -6.06
N GLY A 83 -4.07 -4.00 -6.11
CA GLY A 83 -3.58 -5.31 -6.56
C GLY A 83 -3.69 -5.53 -8.07
N ARG A 84 -4.03 -4.50 -8.87
CA ARG A 84 -4.18 -4.63 -10.33
C ARG A 84 -2.81 -4.63 -11.00
N GLN A 85 -2.65 -5.50 -11.98
CA GLN A 85 -1.50 -5.47 -12.87
C GLN A 85 -1.58 -4.24 -13.78
N LEU A 86 -0.50 -3.47 -13.84
CA LEU A 86 -0.38 -2.35 -14.77
C LEU A 86 0.00 -2.85 -16.17
N THR A 87 -0.48 -2.17 -17.19
CA THR A 87 0.03 -2.40 -18.56
C THR A 87 1.50 -2.00 -18.65
N PRO A 88 2.30 -2.57 -19.59
CA PRO A 88 3.71 -2.20 -19.74
C PRO A 88 3.96 -0.69 -19.85
N LEU A 89 3.13 0.01 -20.62
CA LEU A 89 3.22 1.47 -20.76
C LEU A 89 2.86 2.21 -19.47
N ALA A 90 1.86 1.74 -18.73
CA ALA A 90 1.50 2.34 -17.44
C ALA A 90 2.56 2.09 -16.39
N HIS A 91 3.22 0.91 -16.42
CA HIS A 91 4.29 0.56 -15.51
C HIS A 91 5.55 1.39 -15.75
N GLN A 92 5.85 1.74 -17.01
CA GLN A 92 7.02 2.57 -17.35
C GLN A 92 7.05 3.89 -16.57
N ALA A 93 5.91 4.55 -16.40
CA ALA A 93 5.83 5.81 -15.67
C ALA A 93 5.94 5.67 -14.13
N VAL A 94 5.94 4.44 -13.62
CA VAL A 94 6.14 4.09 -12.20
C VAL A 94 7.17 2.97 -12.08
N ALA A 95 8.23 3.06 -12.88
CA ALA A 95 9.22 2.00 -13.09
C ALA A 95 10.00 1.59 -11.82
N ALA A 96 9.93 2.36 -10.74
CA ALA A 96 10.49 1.98 -9.46
C ALA A 96 9.67 0.91 -8.72
N LEU A 97 8.44 0.60 -9.19
CA LEU A 97 7.60 -0.45 -8.59
C LEU A 97 7.86 -1.79 -9.26
N ASP A 98 7.91 -2.86 -8.47
CA ASP A 98 7.89 -4.20 -9.01
C ASP A 98 6.49 -4.54 -9.56
N PRO A 99 6.37 -5.34 -10.63
CA PRO A 99 5.06 -5.74 -11.15
C PRO A 99 4.22 -6.47 -10.10
N ASN A 100 2.92 -6.16 -10.05
CA ASN A 100 1.97 -6.95 -9.27
C ASN A 100 1.77 -8.32 -9.93
N THR A 101 2.38 -9.34 -9.35
CA THR A 101 2.26 -10.72 -9.80
C THR A 101 1.75 -11.59 -8.64
N GLY A 102 0.77 -12.43 -8.93
CA GLY A 102 0.20 -13.33 -7.92
C GLY A 102 -1.23 -12.98 -7.49
N GLU A 103 -1.96 -14.01 -7.10
CA GLU A 103 -3.37 -13.89 -6.70
C GLU A 103 -3.55 -13.23 -5.33
N ASP A 104 -2.55 -13.34 -4.46
CA ASP A 104 -2.60 -12.82 -3.09
C ASP A 104 -2.07 -11.39 -2.95
N ARG A 105 -1.75 -10.72 -4.09
CA ARG A 105 -1.11 -9.40 -4.06
C ARG A 105 -1.92 -8.34 -3.32
N ALA A 106 -3.24 -8.33 -3.49
CA ALA A 106 -4.11 -7.40 -2.78
C ALA A 106 -4.03 -7.60 -1.25
N PHE A 107 -3.99 -8.86 -0.81
CA PHE A 107 -3.82 -9.21 0.60
C PHE A 107 -2.45 -8.77 1.15
N GLU A 108 -1.37 -8.99 0.40
CA GLU A 108 -0.02 -8.54 0.78
C GLU A 108 0.04 -7.01 0.91
N ILE A 109 -0.56 -6.27 -0.02
CA ILE A 109 -0.64 -4.81 0.02
C ILE A 109 -1.38 -4.33 1.28
N ILE A 110 -2.53 -4.94 1.60
CA ILE A 110 -3.30 -4.59 2.80
C ILE A 110 -2.48 -4.84 4.07
N THR A 111 -1.83 -6.00 4.16
CA THR A 111 -1.02 -6.32 5.34
C THR A 111 0.20 -5.42 5.48
N SER A 112 0.86 -5.09 4.38
CA SER A 112 2.00 -4.17 4.37
C SER A 112 1.61 -2.74 4.73
N LEU A 113 0.47 -2.25 4.21
CA LEU A 113 -0.09 -0.96 4.62
C LEU A 113 -0.46 -0.94 6.11
N GLY A 114 -1.03 -2.03 6.62
CA GLY A 114 -1.36 -2.17 8.03
C GLY A 114 -0.13 -2.07 8.94
N LYS A 115 0.93 -2.79 8.61
CA LYS A 115 2.22 -2.70 9.30
C LYS A 115 2.77 -1.28 9.27
N LEU A 116 2.78 -0.64 8.10
CA LEU A 116 3.27 0.70 7.93
C LEU A 116 2.48 1.73 8.76
N ILE A 117 1.15 1.64 8.77
CA ILE A 117 0.28 2.50 9.58
C ILE A 117 0.60 2.33 11.06
N TRP A 118 0.79 1.10 11.53
CA TRP A 118 1.17 0.86 12.91
C TRP A 118 2.55 1.44 13.25
N THR A 119 3.53 1.22 12.37
CA THR A 119 4.89 1.68 12.58
C THR A 119 4.97 3.20 12.67
N VAL A 120 4.28 3.89 11.76
CA VAL A 120 4.36 5.35 11.59
C VAL A 120 3.34 6.10 12.44
N GLU A 121 2.08 5.63 12.49
CA GLU A 121 0.99 6.36 13.14
C GLU A 121 0.58 5.78 14.49
N LYS A 122 1.01 4.55 14.81
CA LYS A 122 0.55 3.78 15.98
C LYS A 122 -0.97 3.67 16.05
N SER A 123 -1.60 3.58 14.85
CA SER A 123 -3.05 3.56 14.69
C SER A 123 -3.53 2.16 14.34
N ALA A 124 -4.71 1.78 14.84
CA ALA A 124 -5.34 0.52 14.49
C ALA A 124 -6.08 0.64 13.15
N LEU A 125 -6.13 -0.48 12.42
CA LEU A 125 -7.01 -0.67 11.27
C LEU A 125 -8.29 -1.35 11.70
N VAL A 126 -9.42 -0.83 11.25
CA VAL A 126 -10.73 -1.45 11.46
C VAL A 126 -11.29 -1.87 10.12
N PHE A 127 -11.48 -3.17 9.94
CA PHE A 127 -12.17 -3.76 8.79
C PHE A 127 -13.61 -4.03 9.21
N ALA A 128 -14.53 -3.17 8.78
CA ALA A 128 -15.97 -3.37 8.97
C ALA A 128 -16.54 -3.95 7.67
N ILE A 129 -17.01 -5.19 7.73
CA ILE A 129 -17.55 -5.92 6.59
C ILE A 129 -19.02 -6.17 6.89
N ASP A 130 -19.86 -5.61 6.07
CA ASP A 130 -21.30 -5.73 6.13
C ASP A 130 -21.80 -6.52 4.93
N GLN A 131 -22.98 -7.14 5.08
CA GLN A 131 -23.65 -7.87 4.00
C GLN A 131 -22.83 -9.06 3.46
N VAL A 132 -22.19 -9.82 4.33
CA VAL A 132 -21.43 -11.03 3.95
C VAL A 132 -22.35 -12.08 3.29
N GLU A 133 -23.63 -12.04 3.63
CA GLU A 133 -24.67 -12.88 3.06
C GLU A 133 -24.84 -12.66 1.54
N ASP A 134 -24.51 -11.49 1.00
CA ASP A 134 -24.59 -11.22 -0.45
C ASP A 134 -23.68 -12.15 -1.27
N LEU A 135 -22.66 -12.73 -0.65
CA LEU A 135 -21.83 -13.75 -1.30
C LEU A 135 -22.62 -14.99 -1.72
N ARG A 136 -23.79 -15.26 -1.10
CA ARG A 136 -24.67 -16.38 -1.45
C ARG A 136 -25.27 -16.30 -2.87
N PHE A 137 -25.31 -15.10 -3.44
CA PHE A 137 -25.89 -14.90 -4.77
C PHE A 137 -24.94 -15.22 -5.94
N PHE A 138 -23.74 -15.67 -5.66
CA PHE A 138 -22.76 -16.08 -6.67
C PHE A 138 -22.81 -17.60 -6.89
N ASP A 139 -22.51 -18.06 -8.11
CA ASP A 139 -22.51 -19.49 -8.46
C ASP A 139 -21.54 -20.33 -7.61
N ASP A 140 -20.46 -19.70 -7.09
CA ASP A 140 -19.42 -20.28 -6.25
C ASP A 140 -19.44 -19.71 -4.82
N ALA A 141 -20.64 -19.41 -4.29
CA ALA A 141 -20.88 -18.71 -3.05
C ALA A 141 -20.11 -19.28 -1.84
N GLU A 142 -20.14 -20.59 -1.67
CA GLU A 142 -19.49 -21.26 -0.54
C GLU A 142 -17.97 -21.09 -0.59
N GLU A 143 -17.37 -21.28 -1.77
CA GLU A 143 -15.92 -21.15 -1.95
C GLU A 143 -15.47 -19.69 -1.72
N ARG A 144 -16.21 -18.72 -2.25
CA ARG A 144 -15.94 -17.29 -2.04
C ARG A 144 -16.07 -16.90 -0.58
N PHE A 145 -17.10 -17.37 0.10
CA PHE A 145 -17.28 -17.11 1.51
C PHE A 145 -16.14 -17.70 2.34
N GLN A 146 -15.80 -18.96 2.11
CA GLN A 146 -14.68 -19.61 2.81
C GLN A 146 -13.34 -18.89 2.54
N LYS A 147 -13.11 -18.44 1.30
CA LYS A 147 -11.90 -17.67 0.96
C LYS A 147 -11.91 -16.33 1.70
N ALA A 148 -13.00 -15.57 1.65
CA ALA A 148 -13.11 -14.28 2.33
C ALA A 148 -12.87 -14.39 3.85
N VAL A 149 -13.50 -15.36 4.51
CA VAL A 149 -13.31 -15.61 5.95
C VAL A 149 -11.86 -15.98 6.25
N ARG A 150 -11.24 -16.86 5.44
CA ARG A 150 -9.85 -17.24 5.59
C ARG A 150 -8.92 -16.03 5.47
N ASP A 151 -9.13 -15.19 4.47
CA ASP A 151 -8.31 -13.99 4.22
C ASP A 151 -8.44 -13.00 5.39
N LEU A 152 -9.65 -12.82 5.93
CA LEU A 152 -9.88 -11.98 7.10
C LEU A 152 -9.20 -12.51 8.38
N ILE A 153 -9.27 -13.82 8.60
CA ILE A 153 -8.55 -14.48 9.71
C ILE A 153 -7.04 -14.28 9.54
N GLN A 154 -6.53 -14.42 8.33
CA GLN A 154 -5.11 -14.20 8.07
C GLN A 154 -4.70 -12.74 8.30
N ILE A 155 -5.52 -11.76 7.89
CA ILE A 155 -5.29 -10.33 8.19
C ILE A 155 -5.22 -10.11 9.71
N ALA A 156 -6.21 -10.62 10.45
CA ALA A 156 -6.25 -10.49 11.91
C ALA A 156 -5.03 -11.14 12.60
N ASN A 157 -4.54 -12.25 12.08
CA ASN A 157 -3.37 -12.95 12.62
C ASN A 157 -2.03 -12.29 12.27
N ARG A 158 -1.95 -11.63 11.11
CA ARG A 158 -0.70 -10.98 10.64
C ARG A 158 -0.55 -9.54 11.13
N LEU A 159 -1.65 -8.87 11.43
CA LEU A 159 -1.67 -7.48 11.88
C LEU A 159 -2.05 -7.39 13.35
N THR A 160 -1.10 -7.08 14.20
CA THR A 160 -1.33 -6.87 15.65
C THR A 160 -2.21 -5.66 15.95
N ASN A 161 -2.40 -4.79 14.97
CA ASN A 161 -3.19 -3.57 15.03
C ASN A 161 -4.48 -3.63 14.23
N ALA A 162 -4.95 -4.81 13.82
CA ALA A 162 -6.19 -4.96 13.06
C ALA A 162 -7.35 -5.41 13.95
N ILE A 163 -8.52 -4.81 13.70
CA ILE A 163 -9.81 -5.23 14.25
C ILE A 163 -10.69 -5.59 13.07
N VAL A 164 -11.25 -6.80 13.07
CA VAL A 164 -12.18 -7.25 12.03
C VAL A 164 -13.57 -7.34 12.66
N ILE A 165 -14.53 -6.62 12.09
CA ILE A 165 -15.94 -6.62 12.47
C ILE A 165 -16.72 -7.16 11.28
N ILE A 166 -17.48 -8.23 11.49
CA ILE A 166 -18.32 -8.83 10.46
C ILE A 166 -19.77 -8.67 10.92
N SER A 167 -20.61 -8.08 10.08
CA SER A 167 -22.05 -7.99 10.24
C SER A 167 -22.73 -8.90 9.22
N CYS A 168 -23.66 -9.71 9.67
CA CYS A 168 -24.49 -10.57 8.83
C CYS A 168 -25.93 -10.55 9.36
N LEU A 169 -26.89 -10.74 8.46
CA LEU A 169 -28.28 -10.95 8.83
C LEU A 169 -28.44 -12.39 9.34
N ASP A 170 -29.15 -12.52 10.43
CA ASP A 170 -29.61 -13.81 10.96
C ASP A 170 -30.99 -14.09 10.32
N ASP A 171 -31.07 -15.11 9.45
CA ASP A 171 -32.29 -15.56 8.77
C ASP A 171 -33.06 -16.59 9.64
#